data_e7e1163720c931c98f948d6f12a4fab1
#
_entry.id   e7e1163720c931c98f948d6f12a4fab1
#
_cell.length_a   1.000
_cell.length_b   1.000
_cell.length_c   1.000
_cell.angle_alpha   90.00
_cell.angle_beta   90.00
_cell.angle_gamma   90.00
#
_symmetry.space_group_name_H-M   'P 1'
#
loop_
_entity.id
_entity.type
_entity.pdbx_description
1 polymer ?
#
loop_
_entity_poly.entity_id
_entity_poly.type
_entity_poly.pdbx_seq_one_letter_code
_entity_poly.pdbx_strand_id
1 'polypeptide(L)'
;MTSGAPDSGRRPMLEIRNLSVSVQDKMILDGLSLNANAGDVAAIMGPNGSGKSTLAYVIAGKPGYEVVSGEIIFDGENILDLEPNERALKGVFLAFQYPTEIPGVGAMTFLKAALNAQRRARGESDLTTPDFMRRVREAAQALKIEQEMLRRPLNVGFSGGEKKRFEVLQMALLAPRVGILDETDSGLDIDALRIVAEGINALRDPDRVFLVITHYQRLLDHIRPDVVHVMAKGRIVATGGPELALALERDGYRDYAEEAA
;
A
#
# COMPACT_ATOMS: atom_id res chain seq x y z
N MET A 1 -4.33 26.69 12.19
CA MET A 1 -2.86 26.70 12.38
C MET A 1 -2.35 25.37 11.85
N THR A 2 -1.78 25.38 10.66
CA THR A 2 -1.20 24.17 10.03
C THR A 2 0.05 23.77 10.81
N SER A 3 -0.06 22.78 11.69
CA SER A 3 1.11 22.15 12.29
C SER A 3 1.79 21.34 11.20
N GLY A 4 2.87 21.89 10.62
CA GLY A 4 3.71 21.17 9.69
C GLY A 4 4.24 19.91 10.34
N ALA A 5 4.23 18.80 9.59
CA ALA A 5 4.94 17.58 9.97
C ALA A 5 6.40 17.94 10.31
N PRO A 6 7.04 17.26 11.26
CA PRO A 6 8.45 17.49 11.55
C PRO A 6 9.24 17.26 10.26
N ASP A 7 9.88 18.33 9.77
CA ASP A 7 10.78 18.27 8.63
C ASP A 7 11.97 17.39 9.04
N SER A 8 11.96 16.12 8.66
CA SER A 8 13.00 15.15 8.97
C SER A 8 14.31 15.42 8.22
N GLY A 9 14.37 16.45 7.36
CA GLY A 9 15.49 16.70 6.46
C GLY A 9 15.71 15.61 5.41
N ARG A 10 14.83 14.60 5.35
CA ARG A 10 14.87 13.52 4.35
C ARG A 10 14.06 13.94 3.12
N ARG A 11 14.57 13.62 1.95
CA ARG A 11 13.84 13.83 0.70
C ARG A 11 12.62 12.89 0.65
N PRO A 12 11.39 13.40 0.40
CA PRO A 12 10.23 12.54 0.26
C PRO A 12 10.41 11.59 -0.95
N MET A 13 10.09 10.32 -0.75
CA MET A 13 10.05 9.33 -1.82
C MET A 13 8.73 9.41 -2.59
N LEU A 14 7.64 9.61 -1.87
CA LEU A 14 6.32 9.85 -2.42
C LEU A 14 5.78 11.17 -1.89
N GLU A 15 5.45 12.08 -2.80
CA GLU A 15 4.89 13.39 -2.47
C GLU A 15 3.61 13.60 -3.28
N ILE A 16 2.55 13.97 -2.59
CA ILE A 16 1.26 14.30 -3.19
C ILE A 16 0.99 15.76 -2.93
N ARG A 17 0.71 16.53 -3.98
CA ARG A 17 0.53 17.98 -3.94
C ARG A 17 -0.83 18.38 -4.47
N ASN A 18 -1.68 18.93 -3.60
CA ASN A 18 -2.99 19.51 -3.94
C ASN A 18 -3.84 18.61 -4.85
N LEU A 19 -3.81 17.29 -4.60
CA LEU A 19 -4.49 16.30 -5.42
C LEU A 19 -6.00 16.37 -5.25
N SER A 20 -6.72 16.63 -6.35
CA SER A 20 -8.17 16.57 -6.42
C SER A 20 -8.60 15.50 -7.42
N VAL A 21 -9.51 14.63 -6.99
CA VAL A 21 -9.94 13.49 -7.78
C VAL A 21 -11.46 13.35 -7.75
N SER A 22 -12.06 13.16 -8.92
CA SER A 22 -13.48 12.82 -9.06
C SER A 22 -13.69 11.36 -9.46
N VAL A 23 -14.85 10.83 -9.06
CA VAL A 23 -15.35 9.51 -9.45
C VAL A 23 -16.82 9.68 -9.78
N GLN A 24 -17.22 9.37 -11.01
CA GLN A 24 -18.60 9.56 -11.48
C GLN A 24 -19.12 10.97 -11.15
N ASP A 25 -18.38 11.99 -11.54
CA ASP A 25 -18.66 13.43 -11.35
C ASP A 25 -18.74 13.88 -9.87
N LYS A 26 -18.40 13.01 -8.91
CA LYS A 26 -18.35 13.35 -7.49
C LYS A 26 -16.91 13.55 -7.03
N MET A 27 -16.59 14.72 -6.49
CA MET A 27 -15.30 14.99 -5.86
C MET A 27 -15.13 14.08 -4.62
N ILE A 28 -14.04 13.30 -4.62
CA ILE A 28 -13.70 12.38 -3.52
C ILE A 28 -12.44 12.83 -2.80
N LEU A 29 -11.42 13.26 -3.54
CA LEU A 29 -10.23 13.93 -2.97
C LEU A 29 -10.30 15.39 -3.35
N ASP A 30 -9.97 16.30 -2.42
CA ASP A 30 -10.12 17.72 -2.60
C ASP A 30 -8.91 18.48 -2.04
N GLY A 31 -7.92 18.72 -2.89
CA GLY A 31 -6.69 19.42 -2.55
C GLY A 31 -5.80 18.67 -1.55
N LEU A 32 -5.82 17.33 -1.58
CA LEU A 32 -5.05 16.48 -0.66
C LEU A 32 -3.55 16.65 -0.89
N SER A 33 -2.81 16.88 0.21
CA SER A 33 -1.35 16.91 0.19
C SER A 33 -0.79 16.05 1.32
N LEU A 34 0.22 15.22 1.01
CA LEU A 34 0.98 14.44 1.98
C LEU A 34 2.37 14.11 1.44
N ASN A 35 3.29 13.86 2.36
CA ASN A 35 4.65 13.39 2.07
C ASN A 35 4.92 12.09 2.81
N ALA A 36 5.61 11.15 2.14
CA ALA A 36 6.12 9.94 2.75
C ALA A 36 7.60 9.77 2.37
N ASN A 37 8.48 9.74 3.37
CA ASN A 37 9.92 9.69 3.16
C ASN A 37 10.39 8.24 2.98
N ALA A 38 11.52 8.07 2.34
CA ALA A 38 12.19 6.79 2.26
C ALA A 38 12.49 6.25 3.68
N GLY A 39 12.19 5.00 3.91
CA GLY A 39 12.31 4.31 5.20
C GLY A 39 11.07 4.40 6.08
N ASP A 40 10.12 5.29 5.79
CA ASP A 40 8.94 5.49 6.64
C ASP A 40 7.85 4.44 6.39
N VAL A 41 7.12 4.14 7.44
CA VAL A 41 5.78 3.58 7.40
C VAL A 41 4.81 4.70 7.76
N ALA A 42 4.06 5.16 6.78
CA ALA A 42 3.05 6.20 6.94
C ALA A 42 1.66 5.56 7.06
N ALA A 43 0.99 5.74 8.19
CA ALA A 43 -0.39 5.31 8.36
C ALA A 43 -1.36 6.39 7.85
N ILE A 44 -2.38 5.98 7.13
CA ILE A 44 -3.49 6.84 6.71
C ILE A 44 -4.76 6.34 7.39
N MET A 45 -5.24 7.10 8.34
CA MET A 45 -6.42 6.78 9.14
C MET A 45 -7.57 7.74 8.82
N GLY A 46 -8.79 7.33 9.07
CA GLY A 46 -9.97 8.18 8.85
C GLY A 46 -11.24 7.36 8.74
N PRO A 47 -12.42 8.01 8.87
CA PRO A 47 -13.70 7.32 8.78
C PRO A 47 -13.93 6.68 7.40
N ASN A 48 -14.88 5.77 7.33
CA ASN A 48 -15.32 5.20 6.06
C ASN A 48 -15.85 6.31 5.14
N GLY A 49 -15.50 6.22 3.85
CA GLY A 49 -15.88 7.22 2.86
C GLY A 49 -15.02 8.50 2.87
N SER A 50 -13.95 8.59 3.68
CA SER A 50 -13.05 9.76 3.65
C SER A 50 -12.17 9.85 2.39
N GLY A 51 -12.09 8.80 1.55
CA GLY A 51 -11.33 8.78 0.31
C GLY A 51 -10.03 7.97 0.35
N LYS A 52 -9.73 7.23 1.43
CA LYS A 52 -8.47 6.47 1.61
C LYS A 52 -8.18 5.50 0.48
N SER A 53 -9.14 4.62 0.14
CA SER A 53 -8.97 3.66 -0.96
C SER A 53 -8.91 4.36 -2.33
N THR A 54 -9.61 5.51 -2.49
CA THR A 54 -9.48 6.34 -3.70
C THR A 54 -8.05 6.81 -3.86
N LEU A 55 -7.43 7.30 -2.80
CA LEU A 55 -6.02 7.71 -2.81
C LEU A 55 -5.10 6.54 -3.22
N ALA A 56 -5.28 5.37 -2.61
CA ALA A 56 -4.52 4.16 -2.96
C ALA A 56 -4.64 3.80 -4.45
N TYR A 57 -5.86 3.82 -4.97
CA TYR A 57 -6.13 3.46 -6.35
C TYR A 57 -5.57 4.48 -7.34
N VAL A 58 -5.64 5.77 -7.02
CA VAL A 58 -5.07 6.83 -7.86
C VAL A 58 -3.55 6.77 -7.89
N ILE A 59 -2.88 6.50 -6.77
CA ILE A 59 -1.41 6.31 -6.75
C ILE A 59 -1.03 5.08 -7.60
N ALA A 60 -1.80 3.99 -7.53
CA ALA A 60 -1.58 2.80 -8.34
C ALA A 60 -1.94 2.96 -9.83
N GLY A 61 -2.61 4.05 -10.22
CA GLY A 61 -3.04 4.32 -11.60
C GLY A 61 -4.27 3.54 -12.04
N LYS A 62 -5.12 3.08 -11.10
CA LYS A 62 -6.32 2.31 -11.44
C LYS A 62 -7.28 3.16 -12.29
N PRO A 63 -7.76 2.64 -13.43
CA PRO A 63 -8.73 3.37 -14.28
C PRO A 63 -10.05 3.68 -13.54
N GLY A 64 -10.74 4.74 -14.01
CA GLY A 64 -12.05 5.14 -13.47
C GLY A 64 -11.98 6.21 -12.37
N TYR A 65 -10.80 6.76 -12.16
CA TYR A 65 -10.54 7.89 -11.25
C TYR A 65 -10.03 9.05 -12.08
N GLU A 66 -10.74 10.17 -12.09
CA GLU A 66 -10.38 11.36 -12.84
C GLU A 66 -9.58 12.32 -11.95
N VAL A 67 -8.33 12.53 -12.28
CA VAL A 67 -7.51 13.55 -11.61
C VAL A 67 -7.84 14.91 -12.17
N VAL A 68 -8.50 15.74 -11.36
CA VAL A 68 -8.92 17.10 -11.74
C VAL A 68 -7.78 18.08 -11.62
N SER A 69 -6.95 17.94 -10.59
CA SER A 69 -5.77 18.80 -10.35
C SER A 69 -4.78 18.13 -9.40
N GLY A 70 -3.59 18.70 -9.33
CA GLY A 70 -2.53 18.26 -8.42
C GLY A 70 -1.50 17.36 -9.08
N GLU A 71 -0.59 16.83 -8.27
CA GLU A 71 0.53 16.02 -8.71
C GLU A 71 0.77 14.85 -7.76
N ILE A 72 1.28 13.73 -8.29
CA ILE A 72 1.84 12.61 -7.53
C ILE A 72 3.28 12.44 -7.97
N ILE A 73 4.20 12.85 -7.11
CA ILE A 73 5.65 12.77 -7.38
C ILE A 73 6.21 11.54 -6.69
N PHE A 74 6.77 10.63 -7.45
CA PHE A 74 7.49 9.47 -6.97
C PHE A 74 8.95 9.55 -7.39
N ASP A 75 9.85 9.56 -6.41
CA ASP A 75 11.30 9.70 -6.64
C ASP A 75 11.68 10.90 -7.53
N GLY A 76 10.93 11.99 -7.39
CA GLY A 76 11.14 13.25 -8.13
C GLY A 76 10.47 13.31 -9.51
N GLU A 77 9.73 12.28 -9.93
CA GLU A 77 9.01 12.24 -11.20
C GLU A 77 7.50 12.23 -10.97
N ASN A 78 6.75 13.03 -11.73
CA ASN A 78 5.28 12.96 -11.70
C ASN A 78 4.82 11.69 -12.41
N ILE A 79 4.07 10.84 -11.72
CA ILE A 79 3.62 9.54 -12.21
C ILE A 79 2.16 9.54 -12.72
N LEU A 80 1.49 10.69 -12.76
CA LEU A 80 0.09 10.75 -13.14
C LEU A 80 -0.18 10.26 -14.56
N ASP A 81 0.72 10.57 -15.50
CA ASP A 81 0.59 10.19 -16.92
C ASP A 81 1.01 8.73 -17.19
N LEU A 82 1.54 8.03 -16.18
CA LEU A 82 1.99 6.65 -16.33
C LEU A 82 0.83 5.67 -16.17
N GLU A 83 0.80 4.66 -17.02
CA GLU A 83 -0.11 3.53 -16.91
C GLU A 83 0.20 2.67 -15.66
N PRO A 84 -0.78 1.88 -15.14
CA PRO A 84 -0.58 1.06 -13.94
C PRO A 84 0.62 0.11 -13.99
N ASN A 85 0.86 -0.49 -15.16
CA ASN A 85 2.01 -1.38 -15.38
C ASN A 85 3.34 -0.62 -15.35
N GLU A 86 3.40 0.61 -15.84
CA GLU A 86 4.59 1.45 -15.80
C GLU A 86 4.91 1.87 -14.36
N ARG A 87 3.90 2.25 -13.57
CA ARG A 87 4.04 2.53 -12.14
C ARG A 87 4.53 1.31 -11.37
N ALA A 88 4.00 0.12 -11.68
CA ALA A 88 4.46 -1.13 -11.09
C ALA A 88 5.93 -1.45 -11.43
N LEU A 89 6.38 -1.18 -12.66
CA LEU A 89 7.78 -1.32 -13.08
C LEU A 89 8.72 -0.35 -12.35
N LYS A 90 8.24 0.86 -12.00
CA LYS A 90 8.95 1.82 -11.16
C LYS A 90 9.01 1.40 -9.68
N GLY A 91 8.18 0.45 -9.26
CA GLY A 91 8.17 -0.09 -7.89
C GLY A 91 6.98 0.34 -7.04
N VAL A 92 5.87 0.81 -7.65
CA VAL A 92 4.59 1.00 -6.94
C VAL A 92 3.87 -0.35 -6.84
N PHE A 93 3.41 -0.71 -5.64
CA PHE A 93 2.63 -1.92 -5.39
C PHE A 93 1.40 -1.58 -4.56
N LEU A 94 0.26 -2.14 -4.93
CA LEU A 94 -0.98 -2.02 -4.17
C LEU A 94 -1.44 -3.40 -3.69
N ALA A 95 -1.49 -3.59 -2.37
CA ALA A 95 -2.22 -4.67 -1.73
C ALA A 95 -3.68 -4.24 -1.58
N PHE A 96 -4.57 -4.93 -2.28
CA PHE A 96 -5.99 -4.58 -2.35
C PHE A 96 -6.74 -4.96 -1.07
N GLN A 97 -7.76 -4.22 -0.72
CA GLN A 97 -8.71 -4.62 0.33
C GLN A 97 -9.29 -6.02 0.05
N TYR A 98 -9.70 -6.26 -1.18
CA TYR A 98 -10.20 -7.55 -1.69
C TYR A 98 -9.37 -8.02 -2.88
N PRO A 99 -8.35 -8.89 -2.68
CA PRO A 99 -7.53 -9.40 -3.79
C PRO A 99 -8.36 -10.18 -4.80
N THR A 100 -8.23 -9.80 -6.07
CA THR A 100 -9.01 -10.39 -7.16
C THR A 100 -8.57 -11.82 -7.46
N GLU A 101 -9.51 -12.70 -7.71
CA GLU A 101 -9.27 -14.05 -8.22
C GLU A 101 -9.02 -13.99 -9.73
N ILE A 102 -8.00 -14.70 -10.22
CA ILE A 102 -7.70 -14.77 -11.66
C ILE A 102 -7.74 -16.24 -12.09
N PRO A 103 -8.93 -16.75 -12.46
CA PRO A 103 -9.08 -18.12 -12.93
C PRO A 103 -8.22 -18.38 -14.16
N GLY A 104 -7.60 -19.57 -14.23
CA GLY A 104 -6.75 -19.98 -15.36
C GLY A 104 -5.33 -19.43 -15.33
N VAL A 105 -5.00 -18.48 -14.45
CA VAL A 105 -3.64 -17.98 -14.28
C VAL A 105 -2.98 -18.61 -13.06
N GLY A 106 -2.04 -19.50 -13.24
CA GLY A 106 -1.31 -20.13 -12.12
C GLY A 106 -0.50 -19.12 -11.33
N ALA A 107 -0.55 -19.21 -9.99
CA ALA A 107 0.13 -18.29 -9.08
C ALA A 107 1.64 -18.18 -9.39
N MET A 108 2.33 -19.31 -9.60
CA MET A 108 3.76 -19.34 -9.95
C MET A 108 4.07 -18.70 -11.30
N THR A 109 3.19 -18.88 -12.29
CA THR A 109 3.33 -18.27 -13.62
C THR A 109 3.22 -16.76 -13.52
N PHE A 110 2.21 -16.26 -12.77
CA PHE A 110 2.03 -14.85 -12.50
C PHE A 110 3.26 -14.23 -11.80
N LEU A 111 3.71 -14.84 -10.69
CA LEU A 111 4.86 -14.34 -9.92
C LEU A 111 6.13 -14.26 -10.77
N LYS A 112 6.40 -15.31 -11.57
CA LYS A 112 7.59 -15.33 -12.44
C LYS A 112 7.51 -14.28 -13.54
N ALA A 113 6.34 -14.11 -14.16
CA ALA A 113 6.13 -13.10 -15.19
C ALA A 113 6.32 -11.68 -14.65
N ALA A 114 5.69 -11.35 -13.50
CA ALA A 114 5.81 -10.05 -12.86
C ALA A 114 7.24 -9.74 -12.45
N LEU A 115 7.93 -10.69 -11.81
CA LEU A 115 9.31 -10.51 -11.36
C LEU A 115 10.28 -10.31 -12.53
N ASN A 116 10.12 -11.09 -13.61
CA ASN A 116 10.94 -10.92 -14.80
C ASN A 116 10.64 -9.63 -15.55
N ALA A 117 9.39 -9.15 -15.56
CA ALA A 117 9.05 -7.84 -16.14
C ALA A 117 9.80 -6.70 -15.44
N GLN A 118 9.82 -6.71 -14.09
CA GLN A 118 10.60 -5.72 -13.32
C GLN A 118 12.11 -5.81 -13.59
N ARG A 119 12.66 -7.04 -13.69
CA ARG A 119 14.07 -7.26 -13.98
C ARG A 119 14.45 -6.68 -15.34
N ARG A 120 13.65 -6.98 -16.38
CA ARG A 120 13.86 -6.45 -17.73
C ARG A 120 13.81 -4.92 -17.76
N ALA A 121 12.88 -4.30 -17.02
CA ALA A 121 12.81 -2.84 -16.92
C ALA A 121 14.05 -2.21 -16.29
N ARG A 122 14.80 -2.98 -15.47
CA ARG A 122 16.09 -2.59 -14.89
C ARG A 122 17.30 -3.00 -15.74
N GLY A 123 17.09 -3.58 -16.93
CA GLY A 123 18.16 -4.09 -17.79
C GLY A 123 18.78 -5.40 -17.30
N GLU A 124 18.11 -6.11 -16.39
CA GLU A 124 18.57 -7.39 -15.85
C GLU A 124 18.01 -8.57 -16.67
N SER A 125 18.76 -9.69 -16.72
CA SER A 125 18.27 -10.93 -17.34
C SER A 125 17.15 -11.57 -16.52
N ASP A 126 16.31 -12.36 -17.18
CA ASP A 126 15.28 -13.16 -16.50
C ASP A 126 15.89 -14.12 -15.49
N LEU A 127 15.18 -14.37 -14.40
CA LEU A 127 15.57 -15.38 -13.43
C LEU A 127 15.54 -16.78 -14.02
N THR A 128 16.57 -17.55 -13.73
CA THR A 128 16.53 -18.99 -14.00
C THR A 128 15.40 -19.64 -13.18
N THR A 129 14.86 -20.75 -13.66
CA THR A 129 13.81 -21.47 -12.93
C THR A 129 14.26 -21.91 -11.53
N PRO A 130 15.48 -22.45 -11.33
CA PRO A 130 15.98 -22.79 -10.00
C PRO A 130 16.06 -21.59 -9.05
N ASP A 131 16.57 -20.44 -9.50
CA ASP A 131 16.67 -19.23 -8.66
C ASP A 131 15.30 -18.67 -8.29
N PHE A 132 14.36 -18.64 -9.24
CA PHE A 132 12.99 -18.27 -8.97
C PHE A 132 12.35 -19.19 -7.92
N MET A 133 12.46 -20.50 -8.09
CA MET A 133 11.90 -21.48 -7.15
C MET A 133 12.50 -21.37 -5.75
N ARG A 134 13.79 -21.08 -5.64
CA ARG A 134 14.47 -20.86 -4.36
C ARG A 134 13.88 -19.63 -3.65
N ARG A 135 13.80 -18.47 -4.33
CA ARG A 135 13.26 -17.24 -3.77
C ARG A 135 11.80 -17.40 -3.31
N VAL A 136 10.97 -18.03 -4.13
CA VAL A 136 9.57 -18.28 -3.76
C VAL A 136 9.45 -19.18 -2.52
N ARG A 137 10.26 -20.23 -2.45
CA ARG A 137 10.25 -21.16 -1.31
C ARG A 137 10.66 -20.46 -0.01
N GLU A 138 11.72 -19.67 -0.03
CA GLU A 138 12.21 -18.92 1.13
C GLU A 138 11.14 -17.93 1.62
N ALA A 139 10.55 -17.14 0.72
CA ALA A 139 9.51 -16.18 1.08
C ALA A 139 8.21 -16.86 1.55
N ALA A 140 7.78 -17.95 0.90
CA ALA A 140 6.59 -18.69 1.27
C ALA A 140 6.73 -19.35 2.66
N GLN A 141 7.92 -19.87 2.99
CA GLN A 141 8.20 -20.44 4.30
C GLN A 141 8.08 -19.40 5.42
N ALA A 142 8.63 -18.21 5.23
CA ALA A 142 8.53 -17.11 6.19
C ALA A 142 7.07 -16.70 6.47
N LEU A 143 6.20 -16.80 5.47
CA LEU A 143 4.78 -16.42 5.54
C LEU A 143 3.85 -17.60 5.85
N LYS A 144 4.40 -18.79 6.16
CA LYS A 144 3.64 -20.02 6.41
C LYS A 144 2.64 -20.33 5.29
N ILE A 145 3.07 -20.10 4.04
CA ILE A 145 2.28 -20.42 2.84
C ILE A 145 2.58 -21.84 2.42
N GLU A 146 1.53 -22.65 2.31
CA GLU A 146 1.64 -24.06 1.90
C GLU A 146 1.96 -24.17 0.40
N GLN A 147 2.74 -25.20 0.03
CA GLN A 147 3.12 -25.42 -1.38
C GLN A 147 1.91 -25.65 -2.29
N GLU A 148 0.83 -26.21 -1.74
CA GLU A 148 -0.41 -26.46 -2.47
C GLU A 148 -1.03 -25.13 -2.96
N MET A 149 -0.99 -24.05 -2.17
CA MET A 149 -1.46 -22.73 -2.58
C MET A 149 -0.69 -22.19 -3.80
N LEU A 150 0.62 -22.43 -3.85
CA LEU A 150 1.46 -21.96 -4.96
C LEU A 150 1.13 -22.67 -6.30
N ARG A 151 0.50 -23.85 -6.25
CA ARG A 151 0.10 -24.61 -7.45
C ARG A 151 -1.26 -24.21 -8.01
N ARG A 152 -2.06 -23.49 -7.23
CA ARG A 152 -3.42 -23.10 -7.58
C ARG A 152 -3.42 -21.85 -8.48
N PRO A 153 -4.52 -21.59 -9.20
CA PRO A 153 -4.73 -20.30 -9.84
C PRO A 153 -4.72 -19.15 -8.82
N LEU A 154 -4.26 -17.98 -9.24
CA LEU A 154 -4.04 -16.82 -8.39
C LEU A 154 -5.31 -16.44 -7.61
N ASN A 155 -5.22 -16.52 -6.29
CA ASN A 155 -6.28 -16.19 -5.32
C ASN A 155 -7.56 -17.05 -5.40
N VAL A 156 -7.67 -18.00 -6.34
CA VAL A 156 -8.90 -18.79 -6.53
C VAL A 156 -9.11 -19.76 -5.36
N GLY A 157 -10.23 -19.55 -4.65
CA GLY A 157 -10.62 -20.35 -3.50
C GLY A 157 -9.67 -20.20 -2.29
N PHE A 158 -8.89 -19.12 -2.21
CA PHE A 158 -8.13 -18.78 -1.02
C PHE A 158 -9.07 -18.14 0.01
N SER A 159 -8.85 -18.45 1.29
CA SER A 159 -9.44 -17.71 2.40
C SER A 159 -8.94 -16.27 2.43
N GLY A 160 -9.59 -15.38 3.19
CA GLY A 160 -9.14 -14.00 3.33
C GLY A 160 -7.70 -13.90 3.83
N GLY A 161 -7.34 -14.66 4.86
CA GLY A 161 -5.97 -14.70 5.41
C GLY A 161 -4.94 -15.26 4.42
N GLU A 162 -5.30 -16.26 3.63
CA GLU A 162 -4.44 -16.80 2.57
C GLU A 162 -4.19 -15.77 1.47
N LYS A 163 -5.23 -15.04 1.02
CA LYS A 163 -5.10 -13.96 0.03
C LYS A 163 -4.14 -12.88 0.52
N LYS A 164 -4.26 -12.45 1.78
CA LYS A 164 -3.39 -11.42 2.36
C LYS A 164 -1.94 -11.89 2.52
N ARG A 165 -1.71 -13.11 3.00
CA ARG A 165 -0.35 -13.70 3.04
C ARG A 165 0.25 -13.81 1.64
N PHE A 166 -0.56 -14.12 0.63
CA PHE A 166 -0.10 -14.18 -0.75
C PHE A 166 0.24 -12.79 -1.32
N GLU A 167 -0.45 -11.72 -0.92
CA GLU A 167 -0.07 -10.33 -1.27
C GLU A 167 1.28 -9.96 -0.64
N VAL A 168 1.52 -10.33 0.63
CA VAL A 168 2.83 -10.11 1.27
C VAL A 168 3.92 -10.94 0.57
N LEU A 169 3.63 -12.16 0.11
CA LEU A 169 4.55 -12.95 -0.72
C LEU A 169 4.91 -12.20 -2.02
N GLN A 170 3.92 -11.62 -2.68
CA GLN A 170 4.16 -10.81 -3.88
C GLN A 170 5.08 -9.62 -3.55
N MET A 171 4.82 -8.88 -2.48
CA MET A 171 5.69 -7.78 -2.04
C MET A 171 7.11 -8.25 -1.71
N ALA A 172 7.26 -9.38 -1.04
CA ALA A 172 8.58 -9.95 -0.71
C ALA A 172 9.40 -10.28 -1.97
N LEU A 173 8.75 -10.79 -3.02
CA LEU A 173 9.41 -11.15 -4.27
C LEU A 173 9.66 -9.94 -5.18
N LEU A 174 8.68 -9.04 -5.30
CA LEU A 174 8.74 -7.88 -6.18
C LEU A 174 9.55 -6.73 -5.58
N ALA A 175 9.73 -6.72 -4.25
CA ALA A 175 10.49 -5.71 -3.52
C ALA A 175 10.13 -4.26 -3.93
N PRO A 176 8.85 -3.84 -3.79
CA PRO A 176 8.42 -2.53 -4.22
C PRO A 176 9.14 -1.42 -3.44
N ARG A 177 9.29 -0.25 -4.08
CA ARG A 177 9.80 0.96 -3.44
C ARG A 177 8.67 1.70 -2.69
N VAL A 178 7.45 1.65 -3.20
CA VAL A 178 6.22 2.14 -2.55
C VAL A 178 5.24 0.98 -2.43
N GLY A 179 4.99 0.54 -1.20
CA GLY A 179 3.98 -0.46 -0.88
C GLY A 179 2.74 0.21 -0.27
N ILE A 180 1.60 0.10 -0.93
CA ILE A 180 0.32 0.62 -0.44
C ILE A 180 -0.49 -0.56 0.07
N LEU A 181 -0.90 -0.51 1.33
CA LEU A 181 -1.63 -1.56 2.03
C LEU A 181 -3.03 -1.06 2.33
N ASP A 182 -4.01 -1.39 1.48
CA ASP A 182 -5.39 -0.92 1.63
C ASP A 182 -6.18 -1.91 2.47
N GLU A 183 -6.45 -1.54 3.74
CA GLU A 183 -7.21 -2.33 4.74
C GLU A 183 -6.80 -3.82 4.78
N THR A 184 -5.48 -4.08 4.82
CA THR A 184 -4.93 -5.44 4.80
C THR A 184 -5.26 -6.26 6.04
N ASP A 185 -5.79 -5.66 7.07
CA ASP A 185 -6.26 -6.28 8.31
C ASP A 185 -7.74 -6.70 8.28
N SER A 186 -8.48 -6.29 7.25
CA SER A 186 -9.91 -6.60 7.13
C SER A 186 -10.16 -8.10 6.99
N GLY A 187 -10.99 -8.65 7.89
CA GLY A 187 -11.37 -10.07 7.87
C GLY A 187 -10.28 -11.05 8.31
N LEU A 188 -9.17 -10.59 8.88
CA LEU A 188 -8.13 -11.43 9.44
C LEU A 188 -8.42 -11.80 10.91
N ASP A 189 -8.15 -13.06 11.27
CA ASP A 189 -7.97 -13.45 12.66
C ASP A 189 -6.63 -12.93 13.21
N ILE A 190 -6.42 -13.05 14.51
CA ILE A 190 -5.26 -12.52 15.22
C ILE A 190 -3.95 -13.15 14.71
N ASP A 191 -3.96 -14.43 14.39
CA ASP A 191 -2.77 -15.16 13.95
C ASP A 191 -2.38 -14.77 12.51
N ALA A 192 -3.36 -14.68 11.61
CA ALA A 192 -3.15 -14.21 10.25
C ALA A 192 -2.67 -12.75 10.22
N LEU A 193 -3.27 -11.88 11.05
CA LEU A 193 -2.85 -10.49 11.20
C LEU A 193 -1.39 -10.37 11.61
N ARG A 194 -0.97 -11.16 12.60
CA ARG A 194 0.42 -11.17 13.08
C ARG A 194 1.39 -11.61 11.98
N ILE A 195 1.10 -12.69 11.25
CA ILE A 195 1.95 -13.16 10.16
C ILE A 195 2.08 -12.10 9.06
N VAL A 196 0.98 -11.45 8.69
CA VAL A 196 0.96 -10.37 7.70
C VAL A 196 1.82 -9.19 8.17
N ALA A 197 1.63 -8.75 9.42
CA ALA A 197 2.38 -7.64 10.00
C ALA A 197 3.88 -7.95 10.13
N GLU A 198 4.25 -9.14 10.59
CA GLU A 198 5.64 -9.62 10.63
C GLU A 198 6.27 -9.63 9.23
N GLY A 199 5.52 -10.10 8.22
CA GLY A 199 5.95 -10.10 6.84
C GLY A 199 6.21 -8.68 6.31
N ILE A 200 5.32 -7.73 6.59
CA ILE A 200 5.49 -6.31 6.20
C ILE A 200 6.70 -5.70 6.92
N ASN A 201 6.83 -5.94 8.23
CA ASN A 201 7.98 -5.44 9.00
C ASN A 201 9.32 -5.98 8.48
N ALA A 202 9.37 -7.25 8.05
CA ALA A 202 10.56 -7.85 7.45
C ALA A 202 10.93 -7.23 6.09
N LEU A 203 10.00 -6.51 5.44
CA LEU A 203 10.22 -5.82 4.18
C LEU A 203 10.62 -4.35 4.36
N ARG A 204 10.66 -3.81 5.58
CA ARG A 204 11.14 -2.45 5.84
C ARG A 204 12.58 -2.30 5.35
N ASP A 205 12.85 -1.19 4.68
CA ASP A 205 14.12 -0.89 4.05
C ASP A 205 14.29 0.63 3.97
N PRO A 206 15.50 1.20 4.17
CA PRO A 206 15.71 2.64 4.04
C PRO A 206 15.30 3.24 2.70
N ASP A 207 15.28 2.42 1.64
CA ASP A 207 14.91 2.83 0.27
C ASP A 207 13.47 2.47 -0.10
N ARG A 208 12.60 2.21 0.89
CA ARG A 208 11.18 1.89 0.70
C ARG A 208 10.30 2.75 1.56
N VAL A 209 9.06 2.93 1.12
CA VAL A 209 7.99 3.52 1.93
C VAL A 209 6.77 2.62 1.91
N PHE A 210 6.11 2.48 3.06
CA PHE A 210 4.82 1.82 3.14
C PHE A 210 3.74 2.83 3.53
N LEU A 211 2.67 2.86 2.73
CA LEU A 211 1.42 3.56 3.08
C LEU A 211 0.44 2.53 3.62
N VAL A 212 0.17 2.57 4.91
CA VAL A 212 -0.75 1.65 5.59
C VAL A 212 -2.09 2.34 5.79
N ILE A 213 -3.07 1.96 4.97
CA ILE A 213 -4.44 2.46 5.08
C ILE A 213 -5.21 1.51 5.99
N THR A 214 -5.67 2.01 7.12
CA THR A 214 -6.51 1.26 8.05
C THR A 214 -7.37 2.19 8.88
N HIS A 215 -8.48 1.69 9.37
CA HIS A 215 -9.30 2.36 10.36
C HIS A 215 -9.21 1.67 11.74
N TYR A 216 -8.36 0.64 11.88
CA TYR A 216 -8.14 -0.11 13.10
C TYR A 216 -6.71 0.08 13.63
N GLN A 217 -6.61 0.43 14.90
CA GLN A 217 -5.34 0.51 15.64
C GLN A 217 -4.60 -0.84 15.67
N ARG A 218 -5.33 -1.92 15.76
CA ARG A 218 -4.84 -3.28 15.92
C ARG A 218 -3.73 -3.69 14.93
N LEU A 219 -3.81 -3.25 13.66
CA LEU A 219 -2.72 -3.47 12.69
C LEU A 219 -1.49 -2.62 13.04
N LEU A 220 -1.72 -1.36 13.46
CA LEU A 220 -0.66 -0.41 13.78
C LEU A 220 0.11 -0.78 15.06
N ASP A 221 -0.49 -1.56 15.98
CA ASP A 221 0.20 -2.11 17.14
C ASP A 221 1.33 -3.08 16.74
N HIS A 222 1.16 -3.76 15.60
CA HIS A 222 2.16 -4.69 15.07
C HIS A 222 3.11 -4.04 14.06
N ILE A 223 2.65 -3.07 13.25
CA ILE A 223 3.48 -2.45 12.18
C ILE A 223 4.16 -1.15 12.66
N ARG A 224 3.73 -0.51 13.71
CA ARG A 224 4.26 0.75 14.27
C ARG A 224 4.63 1.79 13.20
N PRO A 225 3.71 2.70 12.86
CA PRO A 225 3.96 3.73 11.88
C PRO A 225 4.98 4.76 12.40
N ASP A 226 5.73 5.37 11.49
CA ASP A 226 6.62 6.50 11.78
C ASP A 226 5.86 7.82 11.75
N VAL A 227 4.83 7.90 10.89
CA VAL A 227 3.93 9.05 10.75
C VAL A 227 2.49 8.58 10.56
N VAL A 228 1.55 9.34 11.11
CA VAL A 228 0.11 9.10 11.01
C VAL A 228 -0.56 10.32 10.38
N HIS A 229 -1.29 10.11 9.30
CA HIS A 229 -2.12 11.11 8.65
C HIS A 229 -3.60 10.80 8.90
N VAL A 230 -4.35 11.80 9.35
CA VAL A 230 -5.81 11.69 9.51
C VAL A 230 -6.49 12.27 8.29
N MET A 231 -7.32 11.46 7.66
CA MET A 231 -8.02 11.82 6.44
C MET A 231 -9.52 11.98 6.70
N ALA A 232 -10.08 13.13 6.37
CA ALA A 232 -11.52 13.41 6.43
C ALA A 232 -11.96 14.19 5.18
N LYS A 233 -13.12 13.84 4.63
CA LYS A 233 -13.74 14.52 3.47
C LYS A 233 -12.77 14.77 2.29
N GLY A 234 -11.90 13.80 1.99
CA GLY A 234 -10.96 13.89 0.87
C GLY A 234 -9.70 14.73 1.13
N ARG A 235 -9.46 15.17 2.39
CA ARG A 235 -8.31 16.00 2.78
C ARG A 235 -7.53 15.36 3.93
N ILE A 236 -6.24 15.68 4.05
CA ILE A 236 -5.48 15.42 5.27
C ILE A 236 -5.77 16.57 6.24
N VAL A 237 -6.36 16.25 7.38
CA VAL A 237 -6.78 17.23 8.41
C VAL A 237 -5.82 17.28 9.60
N ALA A 238 -5.08 16.22 9.84
CA ALA A 238 -4.03 16.20 10.86
C ALA A 238 -2.88 15.28 10.45
N THR A 239 -1.70 15.58 10.95
CA THR A 239 -0.49 14.74 10.79
C THR A 239 0.26 14.74 12.11
N GLY A 240 0.72 13.57 12.56
CA GLY A 240 1.43 13.43 13.83
C GLY A 240 2.23 12.12 13.88
N GLY A 241 2.79 11.83 15.04
CA GLY A 241 3.48 10.57 15.33
C GLY A 241 2.51 9.43 15.67
N PRO A 242 3.04 8.27 16.11
CA PRO A 242 2.24 7.10 16.48
C PRO A 242 1.17 7.37 17.57
N GLU A 243 1.42 8.35 18.43
CA GLU A 243 0.49 8.78 19.48
C GLU A 243 -0.84 9.30 18.93
N LEU A 244 -0.85 9.82 17.71
CA LEU A 244 -2.07 10.29 17.04
C LEU A 244 -3.02 9.11 16.76
N ALA A 245 -2.49 7.94 16.36
CA ALA A 245 -3.31 6.74 16.17
C ALA A 245 -3.98 6.28 17.47
N LEU A 246 -3.25 6.32 18.59
CA LEU A 246 -3.81 6.00 19.92
C LEU A 246 -4.90 6.99 20.36
N ALA A 247 -4.72 8.27 20.06
CA ALA A 247 -5.74 9.29 20.32
C ALA A 247 -7.02 9.05 19.52
N LEU A 248 -6.87 8.69 18.23
CA LEU A 248 -8.01 8.38 17.35
C LEU A 248 -8.79 7.14 17.80
N GLU A 249 -8.13 6.12 18.34
CA GLU A 249 -8.82 4.94 18.89
C GLU A 249 -9.66 5.30 20.13
N ARG A 250 -9.11 6.14 21.01
CA ARG A 250 -9.78 6.55 22.25
C ARG A 250 -10.91 7.54 22.01
N ASP A 251 -10.67 8.58 21.21
CA ASP A 251 -11.53 9.75 21.09
C ASP A 251 -12.40 9.73 19.81
N GLY A 252 -12.04 8.88 18.83
CA GLY A 252 -12.70 8.77 17.54
C GLY A 252 -12.34 9.90 16.57
N TYR A 253 -13.09 10.00 15.47
CA TYR A 253 -12.83 10.94 14.37
C TYR A 253 -13.71 12.20 14.40
N ARG A 254 -14.52 12.45 15.45
CA ARG A 254 -15.55 13.50 15.44
C ARG A 254 -14.96 14.89 15.26
N ASP A 255 -13.94 15.22 16.04
CA ASP A 255 -13.32 16.55 16.02
C ASP A 255 -12.69 16.84 14.65
N TYR A 256 -12.07 15.85 14.03
CA TYR A 256 -11.47 15.95 12.71
C TYR A 256 -12.48 16.03 11.55
N ALA A 257 -13.68 15.47 11.73
CA ALA A 257 -14.76 15.57 10.74
C ALA A 257 -15.43 16.96 10.74
N GLU A 258 -15.39 17.68 11.87
CA GLU A 258 -15.88 19.05 11.99
C GLU A 258 -14.89 20.06 11.42
N GLU A 259 -13.57 19.88 11.61
CA GLU A 259 -12.54 20.76 11.03
C GLU A 259 -12.51 20.73 9.49
N ALA A 260 -13.05 19.69 8.87
CA ALA A 260 -13.13 19.53 7.40
C ALA A 260 -14.43 20.13 6.83
N ALA A 261 -15.29 20.74 7.63
CA ALA A 261 -16.57 21.35 7.22
C ALA A 261 -16.38 22.79 6.78
#